data_8f377047d95ee365a3a28d9c7234b833
#
_entry.id   8f377047d95ee365a3a28d9c7234b833
#
_cell.length_a   1.000
_cell.length_b   1.000
_cell.length_c   1.000
_cell.angle_alpha   90.00
_cell.angle_beta   90.00
_cell.angle_gamma   90.00
#
_symmetry.space_group_name_H-M   'P 1'
#
loop_
_entity.id
_entity.type
_entity.pdbx_description
1 polymer ?
#
loop_
_entity_poly.entity_id
_entity_poly.type
_entity_poly.pdbx_seq_one_letter_code
_entity_poly.pdbx_strand_id
1 'polypeptide(L)'
;MTHQELLRQKHAEILSIAAMYGAHNVRVFGSVARAQADEQSDIDFLVEMEPGRSLFDLGGMQSELETALGRPVDVVTEKGLKARIRTRVLRRQFRFERPG
;
A
#
# COMPACT_ATOMS: atom_id res chain seq x y z
N MET A 1 2.59 12.72 -16.35
CA MET A 1 1.44 11.87 -15.98
C MET A 1 1.29 11.84 -14.48
N THR A 2 0.11 12.15 -13.96
CA THR A 2 -0.15 12.08 -12.53
C THR A 2 -0.33 10.61 -12.09
N HIS A 3 -0.21 10.36 -10.78
CA HIS A 3 -0.46 9.03 -10.25
C HIS A 3 -1.90 8.59 -10.52
N GLN A 4 -2.87 9.52 -10.45
CA GLN A 4 -4.26 9.19 -10.74
C GLN A 4 -4.46 8.75 -12.18
N GLU A 5 -3.83 9.45 -13.13
CA GLU A 5 -3.90 9.08 -14.54
C GLU A 5 -3.24 7.72 -14.78
N LEU A 6 -2.09 7.48 -14.14
CA LEU A 6 -1.37 6.21 -14.25
C LEU A 6 -2.22 5.07 -13.73
N LEU A 7 -2.84 5.25 -12.56
CA LEU A 7 -3.70 4.23 -11.96
C LEU A 7 -4.91 3.93 -12.84
N ARG A 8 -5.49 4.95 -13.46
CA ARG A 8 -6.62 4.78 -14.37
C ARG A 8 -6.22 3.98 -15.61
N GLN A 9 -5.08 4.30 -16.21
CA GLN A 9 -4.58 3.60 -17.39
C GLN A 9 -4.23 2.15 -17.09
N LYS A 10 -3.68 1.90 -15.91
CA LYS A 10 -3.21 0.57 -15.51
C LYS A 10 -4.21 -0.20 -14.66
N HIS A 11 -5.45 0.28 -14.58
CA HIS A 11 -6.48 -0.29 -13.71
C HIS A 11 -6.64 -1.81 -13.89
N ALA A 12 -6.83 -2.24 -15.13
CA ALA A 12 -7.02 -3.66 -15.41
C ALA A 12 -5.79 -4.50 -15.07
N GLU A 13 -4.60 -3.96 -15.36
CA GLU A 13 -3.34 -4.62 -15.04
C GLU A 13 -3.14 -4.75 -13.54
N ILE A 14 -3.46 -3.70 -12.78
CA ILE A 14 -3.38 -3.71 -11.32
C ILE A 14 -4.28 -4.80 -10.74
N LEU A 15 -5.54 -4.87 -11.21
CA LEU A 15 -6.47 -5.88 -10.73
C LEU A 15 -6.02 -7.30 -11.10
N SER A 16 -5.43 -7.47 -12.28
CA SER A 16 -4.91 -8.75 -12.73
C SER A 16 -3.74 -9.21 -11.83
N ILE A 17 -2.82 -8.31 -11.55
CA ILE A 17 -1.70 -8.60 -10.64
C ILE A 17 -2.21 -8.95 -9.24
N ALA A 18 -3.14 -8.17 -8.73
CA ALA A 18 -3.73 -8.41 -7.42
C ALA A 18 -4.35 -9.81 -7.33
N ALA A 19 -5.12 -10.18 -8.35
CA ALA A 19 -5.77 -11.49 -8.40
C ALA A 19 -4.74 -12.63 -8.38
N MET A 20 -3.62 -12.44 -9.07
CA MET A 20 -2.54 -13.42 -9.11
C MET A 20 -1.99 -13.74 -7.73
N TYR A 21 -1.95 -12.74 -6.86
CA TYR A 21 -1.40 -12.88 -5.51
C TYR A 21 -2.47 -13.05 -4.43
N GLY A 22 -3.71 -13.29 -4.83
CA GLY A 22 -4.80 -13.53 -3.89
C GLY A 22 -5.29 -12.28 -3.17
N ALA A 23 -5.10 -11.12 -3.77
CA ALA A 23 -5.57 -9.86 -3.21
C ALA A 23 -6.86 -9.41 -3.89
N HIS A 24 -7.76 -8.86 -3.11
CA HIS A 24 -9.02 -8.30 -3.61
C HIS A 24 -9.36 -7.02 -2.84
N ASN A 25 -10.45 -6.36 -3.24
CA ASN A 25 -10.86 -5.08 -2.68
C ASN A 25 -9.68 -4.11 -2.64
N VAL A 26 -9.07 -3.92 -3.81
CA VAL A 26 -7.87 -3.08 -3.96
C VAL A 26 -8.27 -1.61 -3.90
N ARG A 27 -7.67 -0.87 -2.98
CA ARG A 27 -7.94 0.55 -2.78
C ARG A 27 -6.63 1.32 -2.73
N VAL A 28 -6.67 2.57 -3.09
CA VAL A 28 -5.53 3.48 -2.99
C VAL A 28 -5.79 4.43 -1.83
N PHE A 29 -4.77 4.68 -1.03
CA PHE A 29 -4.91 5.59 0.09
C PHE A 29 -3.71 6.53 0.18
N GLY A 30 -3.72 7.42 1.18
CA GLY A 30 -2.63 8.36 1.38
C GLY A 30 -2.70 9.55 0.44
N SER A 31 -1.55 10.05 0.03
CA SER A 31 -1.45 11.28 -0.77
C SER A 31 -2.08 11.15 -2.15
N VAL A 32 -2.02 9.97 -2.77
CA VAL A 32 -2.65 9.74 -4.07
C VAL A 32 -4.17 9.86 -3.96
N ALA A 33 -4.76 9.25 -2.93
CA ALA A 33 -6.19 9.31 -2.70
C ALA A 33 -6.67 10.74 -2.48
N ARG A 34 -5.81 11.60 -1.92
CA ARG A 34 -6.12 13.01 -1.70
C ARG A 34 -5.73 13.91 -2.87
N ALA A 35 -5.25 13.32 -3.95
CA ALA A 35 -4.80 14.04 -5.15
C ALA A 35 -3.68 15.06 -4.84
N GLN A 36 -2.87 14.78 -3.83
CA GLN A 36 -1.76 15.66 -3.42
C GLN A 36 -0.40 15.07 -3.74
N ALA A 37 -0.37 13.88 -4.35
CA ALA A 37 0.88 13.20 -4.67
C ALA A 37 1.55 13.83 -5.88
N ASP A 38 2.87 13.99 -5.82
CA ASP A 38 3.68 14.32 -6.98
C ASP A 38 4.17 13.03 -7.65
N GLU A 39 4.95 13.16 -8.72
CA GLU A 39 5.42 12.00 -9.48
C GLU A 39 6.41 11.13 -8.72
N GLN A 40 6.96 11.64 -7.64
CA GLN A 40 7.96 10.91 -6.85
C GLN A 40 7.38 10.30 -5.58
N SER A 41 6.11 10.57 -5.29
CA SER A 41 5.45 10.01 -4.11
C SER A 41 5.19 8.52 -4.31
N ASP A 42 5.26 7.77 -3.21
CA ASP A 42 4.90 6.36 -3.21
C ASP A 42 3.40 6.20 -3.45
N ILE A 43 3.03 5.13 -4.11
CA ILE A 43 1.63 4.77 -4.29
C ILE A 43 1.29 3.72 -3.23
N ASP A 44 0.30 4.03 -2.41
CA ASP A 44 -0.09 3.16 -1.30
C ASP A 44 -1.38 2.43 -1.64
N PHE A 45 -1.31 1.10 -1.65
CA PHE A 45 -2.47 0.24 -1.90
C PHE A 45 -2.91 -0.44 -0.61
N LEU A 46 -4.20 -0.43 -0.37
CA LEU A 46 -4.82 -1.18 0.72
C LEU A 46 -5.61 -2.31 0.12
N VAL A 47 -5.33 -3.54 0.53
CA VAL A 47 -5.92 -4.73 -0.05
C VAL A 47 -6.43 -5.68 1.03
N GLU A 48 -7.29 -6.60 0.62
CA GLU A 48 -7.68 -7.74 1.43
C GLU A 48 -7.07 -8.98 0.80
N MET A 49 -6.45 -9.83 1.62
CA MET A 49 -5.81 -11.05 1.15
C MET A 49 -6.68 -12.26 1.43
N GLU A 50 -6.68 -13.22 0.50
CA GLU A 50 -7.35 -14.50 0.70
C GLU A 50 -6.70 -15.27 1.85
N PRO A 51 -7.49 -16.07 2.59
CA PRO A 51 -6.93 -16.95 3.63
C PRO A 51 -5.85 -17.85 3.04
N GLY A 52 -4.79 -18.04 3.80
CA GLY A 52 -3.68 -18.90 3.37
C GLY A 52 -2.59 -18.18 2.60
N ARG A 53 -2.78 -16.92 2.25
CA ARG A 53 -1.73 -16.13 1.61
C ARG A 53 -0.78 -15.58 2.67
N SER A 54 0.46 -15.35 2.27
CA SER A 54 1.53 -14.95 3.17
C SER A 54 2.08 -13.59 2.81
N LEU A 55 3.07 -13.14 3.61
CA LEU A 55 3.81 -11.92 3.31
C LEU A 55 4.58 -12.02 1.99
N PHE A 56 4.91 -13.21 1.54
CA PHE A 56 5.54 -13.41 0.24
C PHE A 56 4.60 -13.00 -0.89
N ASP A 57 3.31 -13.25 -0.74
CA ASP A 57 2.33 -12.83 -1.74
C ASP A 57 2.22 -11.31 -1.77
N LEU A 58 2.21 -10.66 -0.62
CA LEU A 58 2.20 -9.19 -0.56
C LEU A 58 3.46 -8.60 -1.19
N GLY A 59 4.63 -9.17 -0.89
CA GLY A 59 5.89 -8.71 -1.44
C GLY A 59 5.97 -8.91 -2.95
N GLY A 60 5.49 -10.05 -3.44
CA GLY A 60 5.43 -10.33 -4.86
C GLY A 60 4.51 -9.37 -5.60
N MET A 61 3.34 -9.12 -5.04
CA MET A 61 2.39 -8.16 -5.59
C MET A 61 3.01 -6.76 -5.67
N GLN A 62 3.65 -6.32 -4.59
CA GLN A 62 4.29 -5.02 -4.53
C GLN A 62 5.36 -4.89 -5.62
N SER A 63 6.22 -5.90 -5.75
CA SER A 63 7.28 -5.91 -6.75
C SER A 63 6.72 -5.82 -8.18
N GLU A 64 5.68 -6.59 -8.47
CA GLU A 64 5.07 -6.57 -9.79
C GLU A 64 4.37 -5.25 -10.10
N LEU A 65 3.71 -4.67 -9.09
CA LEU A 65 3.08 -3.37 -9.25
C LEU A 65 4.13 -2.29 -9.50
N GLU A 66 5.25 -2.32 -8.80
CA GLU A 66 6.33 -1.38 -9.03
C GLU A 66 6.86 -1.46 -10.45
N THR A 67 7.03 -2.68 -10.96
CA THR A 67 7.47 -2.88 -12.35
C THR A 67 6.44 -2.36 -13.34
N ALA A 68 5.17 -2.65 -13.11
CA ALA A 68 4.11 -2.25 -14.02
C ALA A 68 3.88 -0.74 -14.02
N LEU A 69 3.99 -0.11 -12.87
CA LEU A 69 3.69 1.31 -12.70
C LEU A 69 4.91 2.21 -12.85
N GLY A 70 6.11 1.66 -12.69
CA GLY A 70 7.34 2.44 -12.74
C GLY A 70 7.47 3.43 -11.59
N ARG A 71 6.85 3.13 -10.46
CA ARG A 71 6.85 3.99 -9.27
C ARG A 71 7.03 3.13 -8.03
N PRO A 72 7.57 3.67 -6.94
CA PRO A 72 7.56 2.98 -5.65
C PRO A 72 6.13 2.71 -5.20
N VAL A 73 5.90 1.50 -4.71
CA VAL A 73 4.56 1.04 -4.30
C VAL A 73 4.67 0.43 -2.91
N ASP A 74 3.69 0.70 -2.07
CA ASP A 74 3.52 0.03 -0.79
C ASP A 74 2.18 -0.68 -0.80
N VAL A 75 2.17 -1.96 -0.43
CA VAL A 75 0.94 -2.76 -0.39
C VAL A 75 0.72 -3.22 1.04
N VAL A 76 -0.40 -2.82 1.61
CA VAL A 76 -0.72 -3.14 3.00
C VAL A 76 -2.14 -3.70 3.11
N THR A 77 -2.37 -4.43 4.19
CA THR A 77 -3.70 -4.87 4.60
C THR A 77 -4.21 -3.95 5.70
N GLU A 78 -5.52 -3.98 5.96
CA GLU A 78 -6.08 -3.21 7.08
C GLU A 78 -5.42 -3.58 8.40
N LYS A 79 -5.22 -4.87 8.62
CA LYS A 79 -4.58 -5.37 9.83
C LYS A 79 -3.15 -4.86 9.95
N GLY A 80 -2.40 -4.90 8.85
CA GLY A 80 -1.03 -4.39 8.83
C GLY A 80 -0.98 -2.89 9.05
N LEU A 81 -1.92 -2.15 8.49
CA LEU A 81 -2.00 -0.71 8.67
C LEU A 81 -2.32 -0.35 10.11
N LYS A 82 -3.26 -1.04 10.74
CA LYS A 82 -3.60 -0.83 12.15
C LYS A 82 -2.41 -1.12 13.05
N ALA A 83 -1.69 -2.20 12.78
CA ALA A 83 -0.50 -2.54 13.56
C ALA A 83 0.57 -1.45 13.44
N ARG A 84 0.76 -0.91 12.24
CA ARG A 84 1.72 0.16 11.98
C ARG A 84 1.36 1.43 12.74
N ILE A 85 0.08 1.81 12.72
CA ILE A 85 -0.42 2.97 13.45
C ILE A 85 -0.26 2.76 14.96
N ARG A 86 -0.63 1.58 15.44
CA ARG A 86 -0.49 1.25 16.87
C ARG A 86 0.96 1.38 17.33
N THR A 87 1.89 0.89 16.54
CA THR A 87 3.31 0.99 16.86
C THR A 87 3.76 2.43 16.98
N ARG A 88 3.31 3.31 16.08
CA ARG A 88 3.63 4.73 16.16
C ARG A 88 3.10 5.37 17.43
N VAL A 89 1.86 5.08 17.77
CA VAL A 89 1.23 5.64 18.97
C VAL A 89 1.97 5.17 20.22
N LEU A 90 2.30 3.89 20.29
CA LEU A 90 3.04 3.34 21.42
C LEU A 90 4.44 3.96 21.54
N ARG A 91 5.10 4.19 20.42
CA ARG A 91 6.42 4.85 20.44
C ARG A 91 6.32 6.27 20.98
N ARG A 92 5.28 7.01 20.58
CA ARG A 92 5.06 8.36 21.08
C ARG A 92 4.81 8.37 22.58
N GLN A 93 3.96 7.47 23.04
CA GLN A 93 3.68 7.34 24.45
C GLN A 93 4.94 7.02 25.24
N PHE A 94 5.75 6.12 24.73
CA PHE A 94 6.97 5.72 25.38
C PHE A 94 7.95 6.89 25.50
N ARG A 95 8.09 7.68 24.44
CA ARG A 95 8.93 8.88 24.47
C ARG A 95 8.43 9.90 25.48
N PHE A 96 7.13 10.05 25.53
CA PHE A 96 6.49 11.03 26.40
C PHE A 96 6.69 10.69 27.87
N GLU A 97 6.64 9.42 28.21
CA GLU A 97 6.78 8.94 29.58
C GLU A 97 8.23 8.90 30.07
N ARG A 98 9.19 8.96 29.17
CA ARG A 98 10.58 9.00 29.58
C ARG A 98 10.99 10.42 29.91
N PRO A 99 11.25 10.68 31.18
CA PRO A 99 11.73 12.00 31.57
C PRO A 99 13.15 12.22 31.01
N GLY A 100 13.29 13.31 30.34
CA GLY A 100 14.56 13.84 29.92
C GLY A 100 15.40 13.08 28.98
#